data_5e51969cb23b885e3b5a2c579f810b7f
#
_entry.id   5e51969cb23b885e3b5a2c579f810b7f
#
_cell.length_a   1.000
_cell.length_b   1.000
_cell.length_c   1.000
_cell.angle_alpha   90.00
_cell.angle_beta   90.00
_cell.angle_gamma   90.00
#
_symmetry.space_group_name_H-M   'P 1'
#
loop_
_entity.id
_entity.type
_entity.pdbx_description
1 polymer ?
#
loop_
_entity_poly.entity_id
_entity_poly.type
_entity_poly.pdbx_seq_one_letter_code
_entity_poly.pdbx_strand_id
1 'polypeptide(L)'
;MRKIFSFIVMLSGVAAAANAAAQTPKWHSNTGAEVDVAAIIWPAYQNDPRWKELGIFDHGNGEWQNVYEAAPKFDGHNEPRKPLWGYVRDDDYAEVARQIDAALAAGVNVFIYDWYWYGGRPFLEDALNKGFLKAPNSQRMKFFLMWANHHVKGLWNNKMPLSEKNKIIWRADVSEGEFCDVLIPRFVSYFKQPNHYLIDGKPVFAVYEFKTFVDGVGGEEAAKRCIAKLDKACKDAGFAGVHLMLFNYVPAEVKSAGISGEKAAMEYFGITSITAYNWNFRTWKTMQKNKLTYEQWFDMAQKIWNDVRDETDGNFYPNVTVGWDTNSRFPKDVFTPVIYGSNPTSFKKALIAAKEWTVKNCKNRLITINSWNEWTEGSYLMPDEEFGYGYLNACAEVFSGNNSKNESEKSIK
;
A
#
# COMPACT_ATOMS: atom_id res chain seq x y z
N MET A 1 -63.38 63.85 8.17
CA MET A 1 -63.58 62.70 7.26
C MET A 1 -62.28 62.58 6.46
N ARG A 2 -61.39 61.68 6.83
CA ARG A 2 -60.07 61.53 6.23
C ARG A 2 -60.10 60.39 5.22
N LYS A 3 -59.78 60.64 3.95
CA LYS A 3 -59.57 59.66 2.89
C LYS A 3 -58.19 59.06 3.02
N ILE A 4 -58.07 57.77 3.11
CA ILE A 4 -56.83 57.01 3.09
C ILE A 4 -56.60 56.53 1.65
N PHE A 5 -55.52 56.97 1.03
CA PHE A 5 -55.03 56.45 -0.26
C PHE A 5 -54.09 55.25 0.02
N SER A 6 -54.46 54.09 -0.51
CA SER A 6 -53.59 52.92 -0.55
C SER A 6 -52.71 52.98 -1.80
N PHE A 7 -51.40 53.03 -1.63
CA PHE A 7 -50.45 52.83 -2.72
C PHE A 7 -50.12 51.34 -2.82
N ILE A 8 -50.44 50.76 -3.99
CA ILE A 8 -49.98 49.41 -4.39
C ILE A 8 -48.64 49.58 -5.08
N VAL A 9 -47.54 49.08 -4.44
CA VAL A 9 -46.22 48.96 -5.07
C VAL A 9 -46.16 47.58 -5.72
N MET A 10 -46.16 47.50 -7.04
CA MET A 10 -45.80 46.30 -7.77
C MET A 10 -44.27 46.14 -7.74
N LEU A 11 -43.78 45.14 -7.06
CA LEU A 11 -42.42 44.67 -7.15
C LEU A 11 -42.32 43.67 -8.33
N SER A 12 -41.74 44.08 -9.44
CA SER A 12 -41.32 43.21 -10.52
C SER A 12 -40.04 42.46 -10.07
N GLY A 13 -40.22 41.20 -9.68
CA GLY A 13 -39.11 40.30 -9.40
C GLY A 13 -38.46 39.84 -10.68
N VAL A 14 -37.27 40.36 -10.97
CA VAL A 14 -36.38 39.78 -11.98
C VAL A 14 -35.71 38.56 -11.36
N ALA A 15 -36.13 37.37 -11.78
CA ALA A 15 -35.46 36.13 -11.42
C ALA A 15 -34.13 36.05 -12.19
N ALA A 16 -33.02 36.37 -11.54
CA ALA A 16 -31.70 36.08 -12.02
C ALA A 16 -31.47 34.57 -11.89
N ALA A 17 -31.56 33.84 -13.03
CA ALA A 17 -31.10 32.48 -13.11
C ALA A 17 -29.58 32.47 -12.94
N ALA A 18 -29.12 32.17 -11.74
CA ALA A 18 -27.71 31.89 -11.48
C ALA A 18 -27.37 30.56 -12.15
N ASN A 19 -26.63 30.61 -13.25
CA ASN A 19 -25.91 29.47 -13.81
C ASN A 19 -24.88 28.99 -12.76
N ALA A 20 -25.28 28.06 -11.90
CA ALA A 20 -24.36 27.29 -11.10
C ALA A 20 -23.65 26.33 -12.06
N ALA A 21 -22.54 26.79 -12.66
CA ALA A 21 -21.57 25.88 -13.23
C ALA A 21 -21.20 24.91 -12.10
N ALA A 22 -21.52 23.62 -12.28
CA ALA A 22 -21.12 22.57 -11.36
C ALA A 22 -19.60 22.64 -11.21
N GLN A 23 -19.14 23.22 -10.11
CA GLN A 23 -17.72 23.18 -9.76
C GLN A 23 -17.39 21.71 -9.54
N THR A 24 -16.53 21.14 -10.41
CA THR A 24 -15.92 19.86 -10.14
C THR A 24 -15.40 19.85 -8.71
N PRO A 25 -15.79 18.87 -7.86
CA PRO A 25 -15.34 18.84 -6.48
C PRO A 25 -13.81 18.90 -6.47
N LYS A 26 -13.25 19.92 -5.83
CA LYS A 26 -11.80 19.98 -5.63
C LYS A 26 -11.45 18.81 -4.72
N TRP A 27 -10.51 17.95 -5.17
CA TRP A 27 -9.95 16.93 -4.32
C TRP A 27 -9.31 17.57 -3.08
N HIS A 28 -9.62 17.07 -1.93
CA HIS A 28 -9.03 17.47 -0.67
C HIS A 28 -8.42 16.23 -0.04
N SER A 29 -7.09 16.21 0.05
CA SER A 29 -6.35 15.21 0.80
C SER A 29 -6.78 15.26 2.27
N ASN A 30 -7.00 14.13 2.91
CA ASN A 30 -7.19 14.08 4.36
C ASN A 30 -5.85 14.15 5.13
N THR A 31 -4.74 14.24 4.42
CA THR A 31 -3.40 14.55 4.95
C THR A 31 -3.05 16.03 4.82
N GLY A 32 -3.76 16.78 3.98
CA GLY A 32 -3.46 18.17 3.62
C GLY A 32 -2.41 18.35 2.52
N ALA A 33 -1.87 17.25 1.96
CA ALA A 33 -0.89 17.28 0.88
C ALA A 33 -1.52 17.46 -0.51
N GLU A 34 -0.73 17.93 -1.49
CA GLU A 34 -1.15 17.99 -2.90
C GLU A 34 -1.36 16.59 -3.49
N VAL A 35 -0.49 15.66 -3.11
CA VAL A 35 -0.54 14.23 -3.46
C VAL A 35 -0.25 13.45 -2.20
N ASP A 36 -1.09 12.47 -1.88
CA ASP A 36 -0.82 11.53 -0.81
C ASP A 36 0.16 10.46 -1.28
N VAL A 37 1.16 10.19 -0.44
CA VAL A 37 2.22 9.21 -0.72
C VAL A 37 2.17 8.13 0.33
N ALA A 38 1.80 6.92 -0.09
CA ALA A 38 1.57 5.78 0.79
C ALA A 38 2.66 4.72 0.61
N ALA A 39 3.47 4.48 1.63
CA ALA A 39 4.52 3.46 1.60
C ALA A 39 4.05 2.16 2.28
N ILE A 40 4.31 1.03 1.63
CA ILE A 40 3.98 -0.31 2.16
C ILE A 40 4.93 -0.65 3.31
N ILE A 41 4.37 -1.10 4.42
CA ILE A 41 5.08 -1.64 5.58
C ILE A 41 5.02 -3.16 5.54
N TRP A 42 6.17 -3.80 5.35
CA TRP A 42 6.37 -5.21 5.59
C TRP A 42 6.64 -5.44 7.08
N PRO A 43 5.71 -6.01 7.88
CA PRO A 43 5.81 -6.01 9.34
C PRO A 43 6.60 -7.19 9.91
N ALA A 44 7.52 -7.78 9.17
CA ALA A 44 8.21 -9.01 9.54
C ALA A 44 9.39 -8.82 10.51
N TYR A 45 9.78 -7.58 10.78
CA TYR A 45 10.92 -7.26 11.65
C TYR A 45 10.50 -7.14 13.11
N GLN A 46 9.92 -8.21 13.65
CA GLN A 46 9.39 -8.29 15.00
C GLN A 46 9.51 -9.71 15.58
N ASN A 47 9.40 -9.83 16.88
CA ASN A 47 9.42 -11.11 17.57
C ASN A 47 8.02 -11.74 17.65
N ASP A 48 7.42 -12.07 16.53
CA ASP A 48 6.13 -12.78 16.53
C ASP A 48 6.32 -14.24 16.97
N PRO A 49 5.57 -14.73 17.97
CA PRO A 49 5.71 -16.10 18.45
C PRO A 49 5.41 -17.17 17.37
N ARG A 50 4.68 -16.82 16.32
CA ARG A 50 4.35 -17.75 15.23
C ARG A 50 5.52 -18.00 14.27
N TRP A 51 6.62 -17.24 14.34
CA TRP A 51 7.85 -17.60 13.66
C TRP A 51 8.37 -18.97 14.09
N LYS A 52 8.16 -19.34 15.37
CA LYS A 52 8.51 -20.68 15.90
C LYS A 52 7.64 -21.78 15.28
N GLU A 53 6.37 -21.50 14.95
CA GLU A 53 5.50 -22.48 14.29
C GLU A 53 5.98 -22.77 12.85
N LEU A 54 6.62 -21.77 12.22
CA LEU A 54 7.23 -21.92 10.89
C LEU A 54 8.67 -22.50 10.96
N GLY A 55 9.24 -22.61 12.16
CA GLY A 55 10.61 -23.08 12.38
C GLY A 55 11.70 -22.14 11.82
N ILE A 56 11.43 -20.82 11.78
CA ILE A 56 12.34 -19.78 11.26
C ILE A 56 12.44 -18.60 12.24
N PHE A 57 13.49 -17.79 12.06
CA PHE A 57 13.71 -16.50 12.76
C PHE A 57 13.73 -16.62 14.28
N ASP A 58 14.60 -17.50 14.79
CA ASP A 58 14.76 -17.79 16.22
C ASP A 58 15.57 -16.76 16.99
N HIS A 59 16.18 -15.74 16.31
CA HIS A 59 16.96 -14.69 16.95
C HIS A 59 16.09 -13.55 17.56
N GLY A 60 14.76 -13.62 17.42
CA GLY A 60 13.84 -12.69 18.08
C GLY A 60 13.69 -11.32 17.38
N ASN A 61 14.16 -11.17 16.14
CA ASN A 61 14.08 -9.96 15.34
C ASN A 61 13.45 -10.21 13.94
N GLY A 62 12.75 -11.33 13.79
CA GLY A 62 12.02 -11.66 12.56
C GLY A 62 12.91 -11.80 11.33
N GLU A 63 12.43 -11.33 10.20
CA GLU A 63 13.09 -11.52 8.91
C GLU A 63 14.43 -10.75 8.75
N TRP A 64 14.84 -9.92 9.73
CA TRP A 64 16.20 -9.42 9.78
C TRP A 64 17.24 -10.54 9.67
N GLN A 65 16.90 -11.75 10.15
CA GLN A 65 17.78 -12.91 10.03
C GLN A 65 18.15 -13.22 8.58
N ASN A 66 17.21 -13.14 7.64
CA ASN A 66 17.50 -13.29 6.23
C ASN A 66 18.40 -12.17 5.68
N VAL A 67 18.27 -10.96 6.19
CA VAL A 67 19.05 -9.81 5.71
C VAL A 67 20.52 -9.92 6.13
N TYR A 68 20.82 -10.13 7.42
CA TYR A 68 22.22 -10.17 7.88
C TYR A 68 22.92 -11.51 7.62
N GLU A 69 22.17 -12.61 7.38
CA GLU A 69 22.72 -13.89 6.94
C GLU A 69 22.91 -13.96 5.40
N ALA A 70 22.43 -12.97 4.65
CA ALA A 70 22.57 -12.95 3.20
C ALA A 70 24.03 -12.91 2.75
N ALA A 71 24.29 -13.44 1.56
CA ALA A 71 25.62 -13.44 0.98
C ALA A 71 25.55 -13.00 -0.49
N PRO A 72 26.58 -12.31 -0.99
CA PRO A 72 26.68 -11.93 -2.38
C PRO A 72 26.49 -13.13 -3.33
N LYS A 73 25.71 -12.94 -4.38
CA LYS A 73 25.44 -13.95 -5.42
C LYS A 73 26.23 -13.69 -6.72
N PHE A 74 26.78 -12.49 -6.86
CA PHE A 74 27.58 -12.05 -8.01
C PHE A 74 28.49 -10.90 -7.59
N ASP A 75 29.49 -10.59 -8.43
CA ASP A 75 30.43 -9.49 -8.16
C ASP A 75 29.70 -8.13 -8.10
N GLY A 76 29.92 -7.40 -7.01
CA GLY A 76 29.24 -6.12 -6.75
C GLY A 76 27.82 -6.23 -6.20
N HIS A 77 27.38 -7.44 -5.84
CA HIS A 77 26.09 -7.60 -5.16
C HIS A 77 26.18 -7.08 -3.71
N ASN A 78 25.40 -6.05 -3.38
CA ASN A 78 25.36 -5.46 -2.04
C ASN A 78 24.56 -6.33 -1.07
N GLU A 79 25.21 -7.41 -0.59
CA GLU A 79 24.71 -8.28 0.46
C GLU A 79 25.84 -8.65 1.45
N PRO A 80 25.57 -8.72 2.75
CA PRO A 80 24.31 -8.38 3.43
C PRO A 80 24.06 -6.87 3.43
N ARG A 81 22.81 -6.47 3.19
CA ARG A 81 22.38 -5.05 3.34
C ARG A 81 22.47 -4.61 4.79
N LYS A 82 22.91 -3.37 4.97
CA LYS A 82 23.15 -2.83 6.31
C LYS A 82 22.33 -1.55 6.54
N PRO A 83 21.30 -1.64 7.38
CA PRO A 83 20.51 -0.45 7.73
C PRO A 83 21.32 0.52 8.61
N LEU A 84 21.31 1.83 8.29
CA LEU A 84 21.97 2.85 9.11
C LEU A 84 21.34 2.96 10.51
N TRP A 85 20.09 2.60 10.65
CA TRP A 85 19.40 2.62 11.94
C TRP A 85 19.60 1.32 12.75
N GLY A 86 20.38 0.36 12.22
CA GLY A 86 20.51 -0.97 12.78
C GLY A 86 19.29 -1.84 12.44
N TYR A 87 19.33 -3.08 12.90
CA TYR A 87 18.29 -4.08 12.73
C TYR A 87 17.13 -3.86 13.73
N VAL A 88 16.44 -2.72 13.60
CA VAL A 88 15.40 -2.26 14.51
C VAL A 88 14.12 -3.08 14.40
N ARG A 89 13.34 -3.11 15.48
CA ARG A 89 12.09 -3.88 15.52
C ARG A 89 10.89 -2.98 15.28
N ASP A 90 9.97 -3.45 14.44
CA ASP A 90 8.74 -2.72 14.10
C ASP A 90 7.65 -2.80 15.20
N ASP A 91 7.80 -3.68 16.19
CA ASP A 91 6.94 -3.73 17.38
C ASP A 91 7.46 -2.84 18.54
N ASP A 92 8.54 -2.08 18.33
CA ASP A 92 9.04 -1.05 19.24
C ASP A 92 8.50 0.33 18.84
N TYR A 93 7.64 0.90 19.68
CA TYR A 93 7.01 2.19 19.41
C TYR A 93 8.00 3.37 19.31
N ALA A 94 9.15 3.31 19.99
CA ALA A 94 10.15 4.37 19.92
C ALA A 94 10.88 4.36 18.56
N GLU A 95 11.21 3.17 18.06
CA GLU A 95 11.79 3.00 16.74
C GLU A 95 10.79 3.38 15.65
N VAL A 96 9.52 3.00 15.79
CA VAL A 96 8.47 3.40 14.83
C VAL A 96 8.21 4.90 14.89
N ALA A 97 8.31 5.57 16.05
CA ALA A 97 8.20 7.02 16.12
C ALA A 97 9.28 7.73 15.27
N ARG A 98 10.54 7.24 15.32
CA ARG A 98 11.62 7.74 14.46
C ARG A 98 11.31 7.51 12.97
N GLN A 99 10.79 6.34 12.62
CA GLN A 99 10.39 6.03 11.23
C GLN A 99 9.28 6.98 10.74
N ILE A 100 8.28 7.26 11.57
CA ILE A 100 7.20 8.20 11.26
C ILE A 100 7.76 9.60 10.97
N ASP A 101 8.65 10.11 11.84
CA ASP A 101 9.23 11.46 11.64
C ASP A 101 10.05 11.53 10.35
N ALA A 102 10.85 10.50 10.05
CA ALA A 102 11.62 10.43 8.81
C ALA A 102 10.72 10.34 7.57
N ALA A 103 9.66 9.54 7.61
CA ALA A 103 8.70 9.39 6.53
C ALA A 103 7.98 10.72 6.23
N LEU A 104 7.48 11.41 7.27
CA LEU A 104 6.82 12.70 7.13
C LEU A 104 7.76 13.78 6.60
N ALA A 105 9.02 13.81 7.06
CA ALA A 105 10.04 14.72 6.55
C ALA A 105 10.33 14.47 5.06
N ALA A 106 10.23 13.22 4.61
CA ALA A 106 10.37 12.83 3.21
C ALA A 106 9.10 13.06 2.37
N GLY A 107 7.98 13.51 2.97
CA GLY A 107 6.71 13.68 2.26
C GLY A 107 5.91 12.40 2.08
N VAL A 108 6.31 11.29 2.70
CA VAL A 108 5.50 10.07 2.83
C VAL A 108 4.56 10.28 4.02
N ASN A 109 3.26 10.30 3.76
CA ASN A 109 2.24 10.73 4.73
C ASN A 109 1.18 9.66 5.05
N VAL A 110 1.30 8.48 4.43
CA VAL A 110 0.46 7.31 4.68
C VAL A 110 1.32 6.05 4.78
N PHE A 111 1.05 5.18 5.74
CA PHE A 111 1.60 3.82 5.79
C PHE A 111 0.54 2.79 5.39
N ILE A 112 0.90 1.83 4.55
CA ILE A 112 0.06 0.69 4.17
C ILE A 112 0.58 -0.51 4.93
N TYR A 113 -0.16 -0.97 5.94
CA TYR A 113 0.26 -2.13 6.72
C TYR A 113 -0.16 -3.42 6.05
N ASP A 114 0.79 -4.27 5.69
CA ASP A 114 0.53 -5.66 5.36
C ASP A 114 -0.05 -6.34 6.59
N TRP A 115 -1.30 -6.79 6.51
CA TRP A 115 -2.02 -7.39 7.60
C TRP A 115 -2.35 -8.84 7.30
N TYR A 116 -2.05 -9.74 8.23
CA TYR A 116 -2.10 -11.18 8.01
C TYR A 116 -3.04 -11.89 8.96
N TRP A 117 -3.73 -12.90 8.45
CA TRP A 117 -4.62 -13.76 9.20
C TRP A 117 -4.51 -15.21 8.73
N TYR A 118 -4.16 -16.11 9.63
CA TYR A 118 -3.99 -17.53 9.32
C TYR A 118 -4.50 -18.41 10.44
N GLY A 119 -5.36 -19.42 10.11
CA GLY A 119 -5.84 -20.37 11.10
C GLY A 119 -6.60 -19.73 12.26
N GLY A 120 -7.48 -18.78 11.96
CA GLY A 120 -8.36 -18.15 12.95
C GLY A 120 -7.68 -17.12 13.86
N ARG A 121 -6.47 -16.64 13.55
CA ARG A 121 -5.71 -15.68 14.40
C ARG A 121 -4.74 -14.81 13.59
N PRO A 122 -4.41 -13.60 14.13
CA PRO A 122 -3.51 -12.68 13.44
C PRO A 122 -2.07 -13.23 13.40
N PHE A 123 -1.29 -12.67 12.46
CA PHE A 123 0.13 -12.87 12.35
C PHE A 123 0.80 -11.53 12.05
N LEU A 124 1.93 -11.23 12.65
CA LEU A 124 2.71 -9.99 12.52
C LEU A 124 1.95 -8.70 12.90
N GLU A 125 0.89 -8.78 13.68
CA GLU A 125 0.03 -7.63 13.99
C GLU A 125 0.65 -6.69 15.04
N ASP A 126 1.67 -7.12 15.78
CA ASP A 126 2.30 -6.31 16.84
C ASP A 126 3.04 -5.09 16.27
N ALA A 127 3.58 -5.13 15.05
CA ALA A 127 4.13 -3.96 14.37
C ALA A 127 3.12 -2.82 14.27
N LEU A 128 1.86 -3.14 13.96
CA LEU A 128 0.77 -2.15 13.96
C LEU A 128 0.32 -1.81 15.39
N ASN A 129 0.01 -2.81 16.22
CA ASN A 129 -0.66 -2.62 17.51
C ASN A 129 0.26 -2.11 18.62
N LYS A 130 1.51 -2.58 18.68
CA LYS A 130 2.50 -2.20 19.71
C LYS A 130 3.49 -1.16 19.17
N GLY A 131 3.88 -1.26 17.91
CA GLY A 131 4.76 -0.30 17.26
C GLY A 131 4.02 0.97 16.89
N PHE A 132 3.28 0.95 15.77
CA PHE A 132 2.72 2.15 15.16
C PHE A 132 1.64 2.84 16.01
N LEU A 133 0.60 2.13 16.43
CA LEU A 133 -0.51 2.74 17.17
C LEU A 133 -0.11 3.21 18.58
N LYS A 134 1.03 2.78 19.11
CA LYS A 134 1.59 3.24 20.38
C LYS A 134 2.66 4.32 20.24
N ALA A 135 3.14 4.57 19.02
CA ALA A 135 4.11 5.64 18.80
C ALA A 135 3.49 7.00 19.17
N PRO A 136 4.23 7.86 19.92
CA PRO A 136 3.68 9.12 20.46
C PRO A 136 3.28 10.11 19.34
N ASN A 137 3.85 9.97 18.16
CA ASN A 137 3.58 10.80 16.97
C ASN A 137 2.70 10.10 15.93
N SER A 138 2.14 8.92 16.23
CA SER A 138 1.33 8.13 15.28
C SER A 138 0.16 8.90 14.67
N GLN A 139 -0.45 9.82 15.43
CA GLN A 139 -1.59 10.63 14.94
C GLN A 139 -1.22 11.59 13.79
N ARG A 140 0.06 11.84 13.56
CA ARG A 140 0.55 12.68 12.45
C ARG A 140 0.65 11.91 11.14
N MET A 141 0.72 10.56 11.20
CA MET A 141 0.83 9.66 10.07
C MET A 141 -0.51 8.97 9.83
N LYS A 142 -1.01 9.02 8.59
CA LYS A 142 -2.17 8.22 8.21
C LYS A 142 -1.78 6.78 7.94
N PHE A 143 -2.73 5.84 8.06
CA PHE A 143 -2.50 4.45 7.71
C PHE A 143 -3.76 3.78 7.17
N PHE A 144 -3.58 2.71 6.42
CA PHE A 144 -4.64 1.74 6.12
C PHE A 144 -4.07 0.32 6.05
N LEU A 145 -4.97 -0.65 6.06
CA LEU A 145 -4.63 -2.06 6.02
C LEU A 145 -4.69 -2.58 4.59
N MET A 146 -3.67 -3.34 4.20
CA MET A 146 -3.75 -4.28 3.09
C MET A 146 -3.81 -5.69 3.67
N TRP A 147 -4.95 -6.35 3.55
CA TRP A 147 -5.05 -7.76 3.91
C TRP A 147 -4.24 -8.61 2.92
N ALA A 148 -3.05 -8.99 3.37
CA ALA A 148 -2.10 -9.78 2.60
C ALA A 148 -2.47 -11.27 2.67
N ASN A 149 -3.60 -11.60 2.09
CA ASN A 149 -4.28 -12.90 2.16
C ASN A 149 -3.73 -13.94 1.17
N HIS A 150 -2.43 -13.99 1.00
CA HIS A 150 -1.75 -15.05 0.26
C HIS A 150 -1.36 -16.22 1.17
N HIS A 151 -1.31 -17.45 0.62
CA HIS A 151 -0.86 -18.61 1.38
C HIS A 151 0.60 -18.49 1.79
N VAL A 152 0.92 -18.83 3.05
CA VAL A 152 2.31 -18.96 3.49
C VAL A 152 2.95 -20.16 2.81
N LYS A 153 4.06 -19.90 2.15
CA LYS A 153 4.92 -20.90 1.52
C LYS A 153 6.33 -20.78 2.10
N GLY A 154 7.25 -21.63 1.64
CA GLY A 154 8.62 -21.61 2.14
C GLY A 154 9.49 -20.41 1.72
N LEU A 155 8.90 -19.33 1.18
CA LEU A 155 9.63 -18.19 0.65
C LEU A 155 10.52 -17.51 1.71
N TRP A 156 10.02 -17.37 2.92
CA TRP A 156 10.76 -16.70 4.01
C TRP A 156 11.88 -17.55 4.64
N ASN A 157 11.91 -18.85 4.37
CA ASN A 157 12.95 -19.75 4.89
C ASN A 157 14.11 -19.87 3.88
N ASN A 158 15.18 -19.09 4.09
CA ASN A 158 16.36 -19.10 3.21
C ASN A 158 17.12 -20.45 3.18
N LYS A 159 16.86 -21.34 4.16
CA LYS A 159 17.47 -22.67 4.26
C LYS A 159 16.63 -23.75 3.57
N MET A 160 15.38 -23.44 3.17
CA MET A 160 14.47 -24.40 2.53
C MET A 160 14.89 -24.71 1.09
N PRO A 161 14.98 -25.98 0.68
CA PRO A 161 15.27 -26.38 -0.69
C PRO A 161 14.29 -25.77 -1.69
N LEU A 162 14.77 -25.40 -2.87
CA LEU A 162 13.97 -24.74 -3.90
C LEU A 162 12.74 -25.58 -4.30
N SER A 163 12.87 -26.90 -4.33
CA SER A 163 11.78 -27.84 -4.63
C SER A 163 10.61 -27.79 -3.63
N GLU A 164 10.84 -27.31 -2.41
CA GLU A 164 9.84 -27.26 -1.35
C GLU A 164 9.25 -25.86 -1.15
N LYS A 165 9.89 -24.80 -1.70
CA LYS A 165 9.50 -23.41 -1.48
C LYS A 165 8.07 -23.07 -1.89
N ASN A 166 7.49 -23.79 -2.83
CA ASN A 166 6.11 -23.60 -3.27
C ASN A 166 5.07 -24.39 -2.46
N LYS A 167 5.50 -25.23 -1.51
CA LYS A 167 4.60 -25.99 -0.64
C LYS A 167 3.86 -25.03 0.30
N ILE A 168 2.52 -25.13 0.33
CA ILE A 168 1.70 -24.34 1.25
C ILE A 168 1.89 -24.88 2.66
N ILE A 169 2.27 -23.98 3.58
CA ILE A 169 2.47 -24.25 4.99
C ILE A 169 1.23 -23.81 5.77
N TRP A 170 0.75 -22.57 5.53
CA TRP A 170 -0.49 -22.06 6.08
C TRP A 170 -1.40 -21.57 4.96
N ARG A 171 -2.68 -21.86 5.10
CA ARG A 171 -3.70 -21.34 4.20
C ARG A 171 -4.21 -19.98 4.68
N ALA A 172 -4.48 -19.09 3.72
CA ALA A 172 -4.98 -17.73 3.97
C ALA A 172 -6.47 -17.58 3.64
N ASP A 173 -7.09 -18.62 3.09
CA ASP A 173 -8.53 -18.63 2.82
C ASP A 173 -9.32 -18.64 4.14
N VAL A 174 -10.36 -17.82 4.18
CA VAL A 174 -11.29 -17.72 5.31
C VAL A 174 -12.71 -18.02 4.84
N SER A 175 -13.54 -18.61 5.67
CA SER A 175 -14.95 -18.83 5.34
C SER A 175 -15.77 -17.54 5.34
N GLU A 176 -16.96 -17.56 4.70
CA GLU A 176 -17.91 -16.44 4.74
C GLU A 176 -18.25 -16.05 6.19
N GLY A 177 -18.48 -17.03 7.07
CA GLY A 177 -18.76 -16.81 8.49
C GLY A 177 -17.59 -16.14 9.21
N GLU A 178 -16.37 -16.65 9.04
CA GLU A 178 -15.18 -16.07 9.66
C GLU A 178 -14.92 -14.64 9.17
N PHE A 179 -15.05 -14.38 7.87
CA PHE A 179 -14.91 -13.04 7.32
C PHE A 179 -15.94 -12.08 7.93
N CYS A 180 -17.22 -12.48 7.92
CA CYS A 180 -18.30 -11.61 8.34
C CYS A 180 -18.37 -11.37 9.86
N ASP A 181 -18.12 -12.42 10.66
CA ASP A 181 -18.40 -12.38 12.10
C ASP A 181 -17.13 -12.14 12.94
N VAL A 182 -15.93 -12.34 12.36
CA VAL A 182 -14.65 -12.15 13.04
C VAL A 182 -13.84 -11.02 12.40
N LEU A 183 -13.61 -11.07 11.07
CA LEU A 183 -12.70 -10.12 10.42
C LEU A 183 -13.34 -8.74 10.24
N ILE A 184 -14.60 -8.64 9.82
CA ILE A 184 -15.28 -7.34 9.66
C ILE A 184 -15.25 -6.52 10.96
N PRO A 185 -15.64 -7.03 12.14
CA PRO A 185 -15.54 -6.29 13.40
C PRO A 185 -14.11 -5.84 13.72
N ARG A 186 -13.11 -6.69 13.43
CA ARG A 186 -11.70 -6.38 13.62
C ARG A 186 -11.23 -5.25 12.70
N PHE A 187 -11.55 -5.31 11.42
CA PHE A 187 -11.23 -4.23 10.47
C PHE A 187 -11.88 -2.92 10.86
N VAL A 188 -13.17 -2.92 11.22
CA VAL A 188 -13.89 -1.72 11.66
C VAL A 188 -13.26 -1.11 12.91
N SER A 189 -12.66 -1.90 13.81
CA SER A 189 -11.94 -1.37 14.97
C SER A 189 -10.70 -0.57 14.57
N TYR A 190 -9.99 -0.96 13.52
CA TYR A 190 -8.89 -0.18 12.92
C TYR A 190 -9.38 1.03 12.16
N PHE A 191 -10.49 0.91 11.42
CA PHE A 191 -11.07 2.04 10.67
C PHE A 191 -11.50 3.20 11.58
N LYS A 192 -11.89 2.90 12.82
CA LYS A 192 -12.24 3.90 13.86
C LYS A 192 -11.04 4.63 14.46
N GLN A 193 -9.79 4.23 14.14
CA GLN A 193 -8.63 4.99 14.60
C GLN A 193 -8.63 6.40 13.95
N PRO A 194 -8.37 7.48 14.70
CA PRO A 194 -8.48 8.86 14.18
C PRO A 194 -7.55 9.14 13.00
N ASN A 195 -6.46 8.40 12.90
CA ASN A 195 -5.48 8.50 11.83
C ASN A 195 -5.65 7.46 10.72
N HIS A 196 -6.77 6.70 10.70
CA HIS A 196 -7.06 5.84 9.55
C HIS A 196 -7.25 6.68 8.29
N TYR A 197 -6.70 6.21 7.16
CA TYR A 197 -6.75 6.93 5.89
C TYR A 197 -8.14 6.79 5.25
N LEU A 198 -8.73 7.93 4.86
CA LEU A 198 -10.06 7.99 4.26
C LEU A 198 -9.98 8.58 2.86
N ILE A 199 -10.77 8.06 1.94
CA ILE A 199 -11.07 8.66 0.64
C ILE A 199 -12.58 8.90 0.56
N ASP A 200 -13.00 10.12 0.32
CA ASP A 200 -14.41 10.52 0.24
C ASP A 200 -15.25 10.08 1.48
N GLY A 201 -14.66 10.17 2.68
CA GLY A 201 -15.30 9.76 3.94
C GLY A 201 -15.42 8.25 4.15
N LYS A 202 -14.78 7.45 3.30
CA LYS A 202 -14.76 5.99 3.36
C LYS A 202 -13.38 5.51 3.83
N PRO A 203 -13.27 4.63 4.84
CA PRO A 203 -12.01 4.02 5.20
C PRO A 203 -11.47 3.21 4.03
N VAL A 204 -10.18 3.41 3.72
CA VAL A 204 -9.49 2.60 2.70
C VAL A 204 -9.13 1.26 3.32
N PHE A 205 -9.53 0.20 2.64
CA PHE A 205 -9.16 -1.17 2.96
C PHE A 205 -8.73 -1.89 1.68
N ALA A 206 -7.60 -2.57 1.73
CA ALA A 206 -7.08 -3.24 0.55
C ALA A 206 -7.03 -4.76 0.72
N VAL A 207 -7.21 -5.48 -0.40
CA VAL A 207 -7.07 -6.93 -0.50
C VAL A 207 -5.96 -7.25 -1.51
N TYR A 208 -5.04 -8.13 -1.13
CA TYR A 208 -3.89 -8.50 -1.95
C TYR A 208 -4.23 -9.58 -2.98
N GLU A 209 -4.73 -10.75 -2.55
CA GLU A 209 -5.15 -11.86 -3.44
C GLU A 209 -6.67 -12.01 -3.48
N PHE A 210 -7.30 -11.37 -4.46
CA PHE A 210 -8.76 -11.40 -4.57
C PHE A 210 -9.31 -12.81 -4.83
N LYS A 211 -8.59 -13.64 -5.59
CA LYS A 211 -9.00 -15.03 -5.83
C LYS A 211 -9.03 -15.86 -4.55
N THR A 212 -8.00 -15.75 -3.70
CA THR A 212 -7.96 -16.45 -2.40
C THR A 212 -9.13 -16.04 -1.51
N PHE A 213 -9.52 -14.76 -1.53
CA PHE A 213 -10.72 -14.29 -0.83
C PHE A 213 -11.99 -14.93 -1.39
N VAL A 214 -12.21 -14.86 -2.72
CA VAL A 214 -13.41 -15.40 -3.37
C VAL A 214 -13.55 -16.92 -3.14
N ASP A 215 -12.45 -17.65 -3.34
CA ASP A 215 -12.45 -19.12 -3.13
C ASP A 215 -12.75 -19.47 -1.66
N GLY A 216 -12.15 -18.76 -0.72
CA GLY A 216 -12.29 -19.02 0.71
C GLY A 216 -13.70 -18.80 1.22
N VAL A 217 -14.35 -17.71 0.81
CA VAL A 217 -15.73 -17.42 1.26
C VAL A 217 -16.80 -18.26 0.55
N GLY A 218 -16.42 -19.04 -0.46
CA GLY A 218 -17.34 -19.95 -1.14
C GLY A 218 -17.84 -19.46 -2.50
N GLY A 219 -17.09 -18.60 -3.17
CA GLY A 219 -17.34 -18.16 -4.55
C GLY A 219 -17.87 -16.73 -4.67
N GLU A 220 -18.18 -16.34 -5.90
CA GLU A 220 -18.49 -14.96 -6.29
C GLU A 220 -19.64 -14.33 -5.52
N GLU A 221 -20.77 -15.02 -5.40
CA GLU A 221 -21.95 -14.50 -4.71
C GLU A 221 -21.71 -14.34 -3.20
N ALA A 222 -20.93 -15.24 -2.58
CA ALA A 222 -20.54 -15.12 -1.20
C ALA A 222 -19.57 -13.93 -1.01
N ALA A 223 -18.62 -13.74 -1.93
CA ALA A 223 -17.71 -12.59 -1.91
C ALA A 223 -18.48 -11.25 -1.99
N LYS A 224 -19.48 -11.15 -2.88
CA LYS A 224 -20.36 -9.97 -2.97
C LYS A 224 -21.10 -9.72 -1.66
N ARG A 225 -21.68 -10.77 -1.05
CA ARG A 225 -22.35 -10.63 0.26
C ARG A 225 -21.39 -10.16 1.35
N CYS A 226 -20.18 -10.70 1.37
CA CYS A 226 -19.13 -10.31 2.32
C CYS A 226 -18.75 -8.83 2.16
N ILE A 227 -18.52 -8.37 0.92
CA ILE A 227 -18.17 -6.98 0.63
C ILE A 227 -19.34 -6.04 0.99
N ALA A 228 -20.58 -6.43 0.66
CA ALA A 228 -21.76 -5.65 1.04
C ALA A 228 -21.94 -5.55 2.57
N LYS A 229 -21.64 -6.63 3.33
CA LYS A 229 -21.64 -6.61 4.80
C LYS A 229 -20.56 -5.70 5.36
N LEU A 230 -19.34 -5.70 4.76
CA LEU A 230 -18.25 -4.80 5.16
C LEU A 230 -18.65 -3.33 4.93
N ASP A 231 -19.19 -3.01 3.76
CA ASP A 231 -19.68 -1.67 3.43
C ASP A 231 -20.78 -1.21 4.41
N LYS A 232 -21.73 -2.10 4.70
CA LYS A 232 -22.77 -1.83 5.70
C LYS A 232 -22.19 -1.59 7.09
N ALA A 233 -21.23 -2.42 7.54
CA ALA A 233 -20.58 -2.26 8.84
C ALA A 233 -19.83 -0.92 8.95
N CYS A 234 -19.21 -0.44 7.86
CA CYS A 234 -18.62 0.88 7.80
C CYS A 234 -19.69 1.97 7.94
N LYS A 235 -20.83 1.85 7.24
CA LYS A 235 -21.95 2.79 7.36
C LYS A 235 -22.54 2.81 8.76
N ASP A 236 -22.75 1.65 9.37
CA ASP A 236 -23.22 1.53 10.76
C ASP A 236 -22.21 2.14 11.77
N ALA A 237 -20.95 2.20 11.42
CA ALA A 237 -19.88 2.84 12.20
C ALA A 237 -19.77 4.36 11.95
N GLY A 238 -20.59 4.94 11.07
CA GLY A 238 -20.63 6.38 10.79
C GLY A 238 -19.82 6.84 9.58
N PHE A 239 -19.25 5.91 8.79
CA PHE A 239 -18.54 6.23 7.55
C PHE A 239 -19.50 6.30 6.35
N ALA A 240 -19.01 6.85 5.21
CA ALA A 240 -19.78 6.88 3.96
C ALA A 240 -19.84 5.52 3.22
N GLY A 241 -19.32 4.46 3.79
CA GLY A 241 -19.15 3.12 3.24
C GLY A 241 -17.69 2.70 3.35
N VAL A 242 -17.24 1.73 2.54
CA VAL A 242 -15.83 1.34 2.45
C VAL A 242 -15.23 1.75 1.09
N HIS A 243 -13.97 2.19 1.07
CA HIS A 243 -13.19 2.29 -0.16
C HIS A 243 -12.36 1.01 -0.30
N LEU A 244 -12.91 0.03 -1.05
CA LEU A 244 -12.24 -1.25 -1.27
C LEU A 244 -11.24 -1.13 -2.42
N MET A 245 -9.96 -1.35 -2.11
CA MET A 245 -8.84 -1.33 -3.06
C MET A 245 -8.33 -2.74 -3.32
N LEU A 246 -7.94 -3.05 -4.55
CA LEU A 246 -7.16 -4.25 -4.83
C LEU A 246 -5.70 -3.91 -5.10
N PHE A 247 -4.81 -4.75 -4.59
CA PHE A 247 -3.41 -4.80 -5.03
C PHE A 247 -3.33 -5.85 -6.12
N ASN A 248 -3.51 -5.43 -7.33
CA ASN A 248 -3.40 -6.02 -8.65
C ASN A 248 -4.70 -5.86 -9.46
N TYR A 249 -5.41 -6.95 -9.81
CA TYR A 249 -6.61 -6.94 -10.66
C TYR A 249 -7.60 -8.02 -10.22
N VAL A 250 -8.81 -7.97 -10.75
CA VAL A 250 -9.77 -9.08 -10.58
C VAL A 250 -9.35 -10.23 -11.49
N PRO A 251 -8.93 -11.38 -10.94
CA PRO A 251 -8.48 -12.50 -11.76
C PRO A 251 -9.59 -13.02 -12.69
N ALA A 252 -9.21 -13.47 -13.89
CA ALA A 252 -10.18 -13.97 -14.89
C ALA A 252 -10.97 -15.17 -14.37
N GLU A 253 -10.35 -15.99 -13.50
CA GLU A 253 -10.93 -17.20 -12.93
C GLU A 253 -12.09 -16.96 -11.97
N VAL A 254 -12.25 -15.71 -11.47
CA VAL A 254 -13.36 -15.32 -10.59
C VAL A 254 -14.37 -14.42 -11.27
N LYS A 255 -14.24 -14.24 -12.60
CA LYS A 255 -15.20 -13.44 -13.39
C LYS A 255 -16.31 -14.35 -13.93
N SER A 256 -17.54 -14.09 -13.57
CA SER A 256 -18.70 -14.79 -14.13
C SER A 256 -18.79 -14.67 -15.65
N ALA A 257 -19.40 -15.66 -16.30
CA ALA A 257 -19.72 -15.60 -17.71
C ALA A 257 -20.57 -14.35 -18.00
N GLY A 258 -20.07 -13.48 -18.91
CA GLY A 258 -20.72 -12.22 -19.28
C GLY A 258 -20.11 -10.96 -18.63
N ILE A 259 -19.21 -11.06 -17.64
CA ILE A 259 -18.44 -9.91 -17.14
C ILE A 259 -17.20 -9.74 -18.02
N SER A 260 -17.18 -8.68 -18.80
CA SER A 260 -16.08 -8.36 -19.71
C SER A 260 -15.32 -7.10 -19.23
N GLY A 261 -14.01 -7.25 -19.07
CA GLY A 261 -13.12 -6.17 -18.69
C GLY A 261 -13.02 -5.92 -17.18
N GLU A 262 -12.03 -5.11 -16.80
CA GLU A 262 -11.68 -4.88 -15.38
C GLU A 262 -12.71 -3.98 -14.69
N LYS A 263 -13.14 -2.90 -15.37
CA LYS A 263 -14.16 -1.98 -14.85
C LYS A 263 -15.44 -2.72 -14.46
N ALA A 264 -15.98 -3.56 -15.38
CA ALA A 264 -17.20 -4.31 -15.10
C ALA A 264 -17.04 -5.30 -13.94
N ALA A 265 -15.88 -5.92 -13.81
CA ALA A 265 -15.57 -6.79 -12.69
C ALA A 265 -15.48 -6.03 -11.35
N MET A 266 -14.86 -4.86 -11.35
CA MET A 266 -14.80 -3.98 -10.17
C MET A 266 -16.22 -3.56 -9.72
N GLU A 267 -17.06 -3.11 -10.67
CA GLU A 267 -18.45 -2.72 -10.39
C GLU A 267 -19.26 -3.90 -9.84
N TYR A 268 -19.09 -5.09 -10.43
CA TYR A 268 -19.79 -6.31 -10.01
C TYR A 268 -19.51 -6.69 -8.57
N PHE A 269 -18.24 -6.57 -8.12
CA PHE A 269 -17.83 -6.90 -6.75
C PHE A 269 -17.89 -5.71 -5.78
N GLY A 270 -18.11 -4.49 -6.24
CA GLY A 270 -18.08 -3.29 -5.40
C GLY A 270 -16.65 -2.83 -5.05
N ILE A 271 -15.67 -3.13 -5.92
CA ILE A 271 -14.29 -2.67 -5.79
C ILE A 271 -14.21 -1.22 -6.26
N THR A 272 -13.56 -0.37 -5.48
CA THR A 272 -13.52 1.08 -5.74
C THR A 272 -12.29 1.49 -6.55
N SER A 273 -11.14 0.86 -6.31
CA SER A 273 -9.89 1.22 -7.00
C SER A 273 -8.90 0.05 -7.05
N ILE A 274 -7.88 0.22 -7.86
CA ILE A 274 -6.77 -0.73 -8.01
C ILE A 274 -5.43 0.01 -7.83
N THR A 275 -4.44 -0.68 -7.28
CA THR A 275 -3.03 -0.32 -7.34
C THR A 275 -2.20 -1.58 -7.61
N ALA A 276 -0.87 -1.46 -7.67
CA ALA A 276 0.05 -2.59 -7.74
C ALA A 276 0.88 -2.68 -6.45
N TYR A 277 1.25 -3.89 -6.03
CA TYR A 277 2.20 -4.07 -4.92
C TYR A 277 3.59 -3.56 -5.32
N ASN A 278 4.04 -4.00 -6.49
CA ASN A 278 5.30 -3.57 -7.10
C ASN A 278 5.20 -3.65 -8.63
N TRP A 279 6.26 -3.25 -9.33
CA TRP A 279 6.28 -3.26 -10.80
C TRP A 279 6.39 -4.66 -11.41
N ASN A 280 6.54 -5.73 -10.63
CA ASN A 280 6.39 -7.10 -11.12
C ASN A 280 4.98 -7.38 -11.64
N PHE A 281 4.02 -6.60 -11.21
CA PHE A 281 2.68 -6.58 -11.79
C PHE A 281 2.76 -6.44 -13.32
N ARG A 282 2.33 -7.48 -14.03
CA ARG A 282 2.40 -7.62 -15.50
C ARG A 282 3.81 -7.64 -16.13
N THR A 283 4.91 -7.45 -15.36
CA THR A 283 6.28 -7.48 -15.91
C THR A 283 7.06 -8.73 -15.54
N TRP A 284 6.59 -9.53 -14.59
CA TRP A 284 7.30 -10.68 -14.02
C TRP A 284 7.88 -11.63 -15.05
N LYS A 285 7.10 -12.01 -16.08
CA LYS A 285 7.57 -12.93 -17.15
C LYS A 285 8.72 -12.35 -17.96
N THR A 286 8.75 -11.04 -18.16
CA THR A 286 9.81 -10.33 -18.89
C THR A 286 11.06 -10.24 -18.03
N MET A 287 10.90 -9.91 -16.76
CA MET A 287 12.00 -9.81 -15.80
C MET A 287 12.72 -11.15 -15.63
N GLN A 288 11.99 -12.27 -15.55
CA GLN A 288 12.59 -13.60 -15.45
C GLN A 288 13.43 -14.02 -16.66
N LYS A 289 13.17 -13.46 -17.84
CA LYS A 289 13.86 -13.83 -19.09
C LYS A 289 15.01 -12.88 -19.43
N ASN A 290 15.06 -11.70 -18.85
CA ASN A 290 15.97 -10.62 -19.22
C ASN A 290 16.64 -10.01 -18.00
N LYS A 291 17.88 -9.56 -18.16
CA LYS A 291 18.52 -8.65 -17.21
C LYS A 291 17.97 -7.25 -17.48
N LEU A 292 17.08 -6.75 -16.62
CA LEU A 292 16.51 -5.41 -16.77
C LEU A 292 17.26 -4.40 -15.91
N THR A 293 17.47 -3.20 -16.46
CA THR A 293 17.83 -2.04 -15.65
C THR A 293 16.59 -1.42 -15.04
N TYR A 294 16.78 -0.59 -14.01
CA TYR A 294 15.69 0.12 -13.36
C TYR A 294 14.91 1.02 -14.35
N GLU A 295 15.62 1.70 -15.25
CA GLU A 295 15.01 2.54 -16.28
C GLU A 295 14.14 1.73 -17.25
N GLN A 296 14.63 0.58 -17.73
CA GLN A 296 13.83 -0.30 -18.60
C GLN A 296 12.57 -0.81 -17.87
N TRP A 297 12.70 -1.16 -16.61
CA TRP A 297 11.58 -1.62 -15.81
C TRP A 297 10.57 -0.49 -15.54
N PHE A 298 11.07 0.73 -15.29
CA PHE A 298 10.26 1.92 -15.15
C PHE A 298 9.50 2.27 -16.44
N ASP A 299 10.14 2.19 -17.60
CA ASP A 299 9.47 2.40 -18.90
C ASP A 299 8.29 1.42 -19.11
N MET A 300 8.45 0.17 -18.66
CA MET A 300 7.37 -0.80 -18.68
C MET A 300 6.24 -0.41 -17.72
N ALA A 301 6.58 0.02 -16.51
CA ALA A 301 5.63 0.42 -15.50
C ALA A 301 4.75 1.60 -15.95
N GLN A 302 5.34 2.61 -16.60
CA GLN A 302 4.60 3.76 -17.15
C GLN A 302 3.56 3.36 -18.20
N LYS A 303 3.87 2.37 -19.06
CA LYS A 303 2.90 1.82 -20.03
C LYS A 303 1.74 1.14 -19.29
N ILE A 304 2.07 0.32 -18.28
CA ILE A 304 1.08 -0.38 -17.46
C ILE A 304 0.17 0.61 -16.73
N TRP A 305 0.68 1.74 -16.22
CA TRP A 305 -0.16 2.76 -15.58
C TRP A 305 -1.26 3.27 -16.53
N ASN A 306 -0.92 3.52 -17.81
CA ASN A 306 -1.89 3.97 -18.79
C ASN A 306 -2.89 2.87 -19.14
N ASP A 307 -2.42 1.64 -19.38
CA ASP A 307 -3.27 0.49 -19.71
C ASP A 307 -4.28 0.23 -18.60
N VAL A 308 -3.82 0.17 -17.33
CA VAL A 308 -4.70 -0.10 -16.18
C VAL A 308 -5.65 1.06 -15.91
N ARG A 309 -5.21 2.33 -16.09
CA ARG A 309 -6.12 3.48 -16.01
C ARG A 309 -7.28 3.33 -17.01
N ASP A 310 -6.98 2.97 -18.23
CA ASP A 310 -8.00 2.83 -19.28
C ASP A 310 -8.92 1.62 -19.03
N GLU A 311 -8.37 0.51 -18.54
CA GLU A 311 -9.11 -0.68 -18.14
C GLU A 311 -10.05 -0.43 -16.94
N THR A 312 -9.71 0.50 -16.03
CA THR A 312 -10.44 0.79 -14.79
C THR A 312 -11.23 2.10 -14.81
N ASP A 313 -11.27 2.78 -15.97
CA ASP A 313 -11.91 4.11 -16.08
C ASP A 313 -11.36 5.13 -15.07
N GLY A 314 -10.04 5.15 -14.92
CA GLY A 314 -9.33 6.09 -14.02
C GLY A 314 -9.30 5.72 -12.53
N ASN A 315 -9.85 4.56 -12.15
CA ASN A 315 -9.82 4.11 -10.75
C ASN A 315 -8.55 3.33 -10.43
N PHE A 316 -7.42 3.87 -10.80
CA PHE A 316 -6.09 3.29 -10.60
C PHE A 316 -5.15 4.31 -9.93
N TYR A 317 -4.35 3.84 -8.99
CA TYR A 317 -3.28 4.61 -8.36
C TYR A 317 -1.92 4.01 -8.72
N PRO A 318 -0.96 4.82 -9.24
CA PRO A 318 0.33 4.30 -9.66
C PRO A 318 1.15 3.87 -8.46
N ASN A 319 1.87 2.76 -8.63
CA ASN A 319 2.91 2.34 -7.71
C ASN A 319 4.28 2.80 -8.23
N VAL A 320 5.17 3.18 -7.30
CA VAL A 320 6.59 3.38 -7.56
C VAL A 320 7.39 2.38 -6.71
N THR A 321 8.15 1.52 -7.38
CA THR A 321 8.95 0.48 -6.72
C THR A 321 10.40 0.95 -6.58
N VAL A 322 11.00 0.78 -5.38
CA VAL A 322 12.38 1.22 -5.10
C VAL A 322 13.40 0.32 -5.79
N GLY A 323 13.20 -0.98 -5.75
CA GLY A 323 14.08 -1.98 -6.35
C GLY A 323 13.47 -3.38 -6.34
N TRP A 324 14.21 -4.38 -6.82
CA TRP A 324 13.82 -5.78 -6.72
C TRP A 324 15.03 -6.71 -6.65
N ASP A 325 15.16 -7.40 -5.55
CA ASP A 325 16.17 -8.43 -5.31
C ASP A 325 15.76 -9.31 -4.12
N THR A 326 15.33 -10.53 -4.39
CA THR A 326 14.86 -11.49 -3.37
C THR A 326 15.95 -12.49 -2.94
N ASN A 327 17.20 -12.29 -3.35
CA ASN A 327 18.25 -13.29 -3.17
C ASN A 327 18.59 -13.62 -1.70
N SER A 328 18.33 -12.71 -0.77
CA SER A 328 18.48 -12.95 0.67
C SER A 328 17.52 -14.03 1.22
N ARG A 329 16.38 -14.26 0.55
CA ARG A 329 15.40 -15.30 0.87
C ARG A 329 15.77 -16.69 0.31
N PHE A 330 16.92 -16.84 -0.38
CA PHE A 330 17.29 -18.09 -1.05
C PHE A 330 18.66 -18.60 -0.60
N PRO A 331 18.88 -19.93 -0.61
CA PRO A 331 20.19 -20.52 -0.35
C PRO A 331 21.31 -19.87 -1.16
N LYS A 332 22.54 -19.90 -0.63
CA LYS A 332 23.69 -19.19 -1.21
C LYS A 332 23.96 -19.54 -2.67
N ASP A 333 23.72 -20.76 -3.08
CA ASP A 333 23.92 -21.32 -4.42
C ASP A 333 22.74 -21.10 -5.38
N VAL A 334 21.66 -20.48 -4.90
CA VAL A 334 20.47 -20.16 -5.70
C VAL A 334 20.46 -18.68 -6.04
N PHE A 335 20.37 -18.36 -7.32
CA PHE A 335 20.20 -16.99 -7.83
C PHE A 335 18.77 -16.78 -8.32
N THR A 336 18.20 -15.63 -7.97
CA THR A 336 16.92 -15.15 -8.51
C THR A 336 17.15 -13.85 -9.28
N PRO A 337 16.38 -13.58 -10.37
CA PRO A 337 16.54 -12.36 -11.15
C PRO A 337 16.40 -11.10 -10.31
N VAL A 338 17.27 -10.12 -10.56
CA VAL A 338 17.27 -8.81 -9.89
C VAL A 338 17.08 -7.70 -10.92
N ILE A 339 16.64 -6.54 -10.44
CA ILE A 339 16.66 -5.29 -11.21
C ILE A 339 17.97 -4.57 -10.94
N TYR A 340 18.72 -4.26 -12.01
CA TYR A 340 20.02 -3.63 -11.93
C TYR A 340 19.93 -2.10 -11.95
N GLY A 341 20.82 -1.44 -11.20
CA GLY A 341 20.96 0.01 -11.24
C GLY A 341 19.86 0.79 -10.53
N SER A 342 19.11 0.14 -9.63
CA SER A 342 18.25 0.86 -8.69
C SER A 342 19.10 1.77 -7.81
N ASN A 343 18.81 3.07 -7.80
CA ASN A 343 19.52 4.07 -7.00
C ASN A 343 18.63 5.29 -6.78
N PRO A 344 18.97 6.19 -5.82
CA PRO A 344 18.13 7.36 -5.51
C PRO A 344 17.85 8.28 -6.71
N THR A 345 18.78 8.39 -7.67
CA THR A 345 18.58 9.26 -8.85
C THR A 345 17.55 8.69 -9.82
N SER A 346 17.63 7.40 -10.12
CA SER A 346 16.66 6.74 -11.00
C SER A 346 15.28 6.64 -10.33
N PHE A 347 15.24 6.37 -9.04
CA PHE A 347 14.02 6.38 -8.24
C PHE A 347 13.35 7.76 -8.21
N LYS A 348 14.11 8.85 -8.03
CA LYS A 348 13.60 10.22 -8.09
C LYS A 348 12.92 10.53 -9.42
N LYS A 349 13.51 10.10 -10.55
CA LYS A 349 12.87 10.26 -11.88
C LYS A 349 11.51 9.56 -11.93
N ALA A 350 11.40 8.36 -11.37
CA ALA A 350 10.14 7.63 -11.30
C ALA A 350 9.10 8.36 -10.41
N LEU A 351 9.52 8.92 -9.27
CA LEU A 351 8.63 9.70 -8.39
C LEU A 351 8.10 10.96 -9.08
N ILE A 352 8.95 11.71 -9.81
CA ILE A 352 8.52 12.90 -10.56
C ILE A 352 7.45 12.51 -11.58
N ALA A 353 7.71 11.48 -12.39
CA ALA A 353 6.77 11.02 -13.40
C ALA A 353 5.46 10.51 -12.78
N ALA A 354 5.53 9.79 -11.65
CA ALA A 354 4.33 9.32 -10.93
C ALA A 354 3.51 10.50 -10.40
N LYS A 355 4.15 11.54 -9.86
CA LYS A 355 3.47 12.76 -9.38
C LYS A 355 2.75 13.46 -10.52
N GLU A 356 3.44 13.73 -11.63
CA GLU A 356 2.86 14.38 -12.82
C GLU A 356 1.70 13.55 -13.39
N TRP A 357 1.90 12.23 -13.51
CA TRP A 357 0.88 11.32 -14.01
C TRP A 357 -0.36 11.30 -13.09
N THR A 358 -0.16 11.23 -11.77
CA THR A 358 -1.24 11.22 -10.77
C THR A 358 -2.05 12.51 -10.80
N VAL A 359 -1.38 13.66 -10.81
CA VAL A 359 -2.07 14.96 -10.87
C VAL A 359 -2.93 15.09 -12.14
N LYS A 360 -2.47 14.51 -13.25
CA LYS A 360 -3.16 14.56 -14.54
C LYS A 360 -4.32 13.56 -14.65
N ASN A 361 -4.17 12.35 -14.07
CA ASN A 361 -5.01 11.20 -14.42
C ASN A 361 -5.87 10.71 -13.25
N CYS A 362 -5.54 11.02 -11.99
CA CYS A 362 -6.28 10.50 -10.84
C CYS A 362 -7.21 11.55 -10.23
N LYS A 363 -8.46 11.17 -9.97
CA LYS A 363 -9.40 12.01 -9.22
C LYS A 363 -8.91 12.20 -7.78
N ASN A 364 -8.56 11.12 -7.11
CA ASN A 364 -7.94 11.11 -5.79
C ASN A 364 -6.44 10.93 -5.97
N ARG A 365 -5.65 11.89 -5.52
CA ARG A 365 -4.22 11.96 -5.81
C ARG A 365 -3.41 11.13 -4.82
N LEU A 366 -3.35 9.83 -5.05
CA LEU A 366 -2.61 8.85 -4.25
C LEU A 366 -1.53 8.19 -5.11
N ILE A 367 -0.33 8.06 -4.55
CA ILE A 367 0.78 7.26 -5.08
C ILE A 367 1.13 6.22 -4.03
N THR A 368 1.31 4.96 -4.43
CA THR A 368 1.83 3.93 -3.53
C THR A 368 3.32 3.70 -3.79
N ILE A 369 4.08 3.36 -2.76
CA ILE A 369 5.50 3.04 -2.86
C ILE A 369 5.75 1.65 -2.28
N ASN A 370 6.35 0.80 -3.05
CA ASN A 370 6.95 -0.45 -2.59
C ASN A 370 8.46 -0.23 -2.43
N SER A 371 8.93 -0.21 -1.21
CA SER A 371 8.22 -0.18 0.05
C SER A 371 8.95 0.70 1.08
N TRP A 372 8.43 0.82 2.27
CA TRP A 372 9.14 1.46 3.37
C TRP A 372 10.34 0.63 3.84
N ASN A 373 10.14 -0.70 4.00
CA ASN A 373 11.08 -1.55 4.72
C ASN A 373 11.19 -3.00 4.19
N GLU A 374 10.87 -3.33 2.95
CA GLU A 374 11.00 -4.71 2.47
C GLU A 374 12.45 -5.04 2.02
N TRP A 375 13.34 -5.11 3.02
CA TRP A 375 14.77 -5.32 2.85
C TRP A 375 15.12 -6.59 2.09
N THR A 376 14.38 -7.66 2.34
CA THR A 376 14.59 -8.97 1.72
C THR A 376 14.14 -9.04 0.26
N GLU A 377 13.48 -8.00 -0.24
CA GLU A 377 13.18 -7.83 -1.66
C GLU A 377 14.02 -6.71 -2.32
N GLY A 378 14.98 -6.12 -1.58
CA GLY A 378 15.77 -5.01 -2.10
C GLY A 378 14.91 -3.78 -2.42
N SER A 379 13.78 -3.64 -1.76
CA SER A 379 12.83 -2.55 -1.99
C SER A 379 12.50 -1.85 -0.66
N TYR A 380 13.22 -0.78 -0.34
CA TYR A 380 13.06 -0.06 0.93
C TYR A 380 13.45 1.41 0.81
N LEU A 381 12.77 2.27 1.56
CA LEU A 381 13.09 3.69 1.72
C LEU A 381 13.98 3.97 2.93
N MET A 382 13.99 3.07 3.91
CA MET A 382 14.81 3.20 5.12
C MET A 382 16.29 3.39 4.77
N PRO A 383 17.06 4.23 5.51
CA PRO A 383 18.44 4.54 5.15
C PRO A 383 19.38 3.35 5.36
N ASP A 384 20.33 3.16 4.45
CA ASP A 384 21.32 2.11 4.43
C ASP A 384 22.77 2.63 4.31
N GLU A 385 23.76 1.75 4.42
CA GLU A 385 25.16 2.12 4.26
C GLU A 385 25.53 2.44 2.80
N GLU A 386 24.78 1.96 1.80
CA GLU A 386 25.11 2.15 0.37
C GLU A 386 24.73 3.56 -0.10
N PHE A 387 23.50 3.99 0.18
CA PHE A 387 22.94 5.26 -0.30
C PHE A 387 22.65 6.29 0.78
N GLY A 388 22.92 5.95 2.05
CA GLY A 388 22.58 6.82 3.17
C GLY A 388 21.08 7.12 3.22
N TYR A 389 20.72 8.38 3.30
CA TYR A 389 19.35 8.88 3.23
C TYR A 389 18.88 9.16 1.78
N GLY A 390 19.57 8.67 0.78
CA GLY A 390 19.35 9.04 -0.62
C GLY A 390 17.93 8.83 -1.12
N TYR A 391 17.27 7.71 -0.77
CA TYR A 391 15.88 7.44 -1.16
C TYR A 391 14.90 8.37 -0.44
N LEU A 392 15.07 8.64 0.84
CA LEU A 392 14.25 9.59 1.60
C LEU A 392 14.42 11.02 1.06
N ASN A 393 15.66 11.42 0.74
CA ASN A 393 15.93 12.73 0.12
C ASN A 393 15.26 12.84 -1.26
N ALA A 394 15.28 11.79 -2.07
CA ALA A 394 14.57 11.75 -3.35
C ALA A 394 13.06 11.97 -3.19
N CYS A 395 12.44 11.35 -2.18
CA CYS A 395 11.03 11.59 -1.84
C CYS A 395 10.82 13.05 -1.40
N ALA A 396 11.65 13.58 -0.49
CA ALA A 396 11.53 14.94 0.04
C ALA A 396 11.61 15.99 -1.07
N GLU A 397 12.55 15.84 -2.00
CA GLU A 397 12.72 16.76 -3.13
C GLU A 397 11.49 16.80 -4.07
N VAL A 398 10.72 15.72 -4.14
CA VAL A 398 9.54 15.63 -5.01
C VAL A 398 8.26 16.04 -4.29
N PHE A 399 8.11 15.69 -3.01
CA PHE A 399 6.83 15.80 -2.30
C PHE A 399 6.79 16.85 -1.18
N SER A 400 7.93 17.20 -0.54
CA SER A 400 7.92 18.12 0.62
C SER A 400 7.89 19.61 0.28
N GLY A 401 7.82 19.99 -1.00
CA GLY A 401 7.80 21.40 -1.43
C GLY A 401 9.11 22.15 -1.14
N ASN A 402 9.32 23.31 -1.79
CA ASN A 402 10.58 24.08 -1.74
C ASN A 402 10.95 24.72 -0.37
N ASN A 403 10.24 24.41 0.71
CA ASN A 403 10.51 25.04 2.03
C ASN A 403 11.59 24.36 2.87
N SER A 404 12.19 23.24 2.42
CA SER A 404 13.10 22.45 3.26
C SER A 404 14.59 22.53 2.93
N LYS A 405 15.04 23.46 2.06
CA LYS A 405 16.49 23.58 1.80
C LYS A 405 17.34 23.95 3.02
N ASN A 406 16.73 24.40 4.12
CA ASN A 406 17.47 24.83 5.33
C ASN A 406 17.18 24.04 6.61
N GLU A 407 16.21 23.13 6.64
CA GLU A 407 15.87 22.40 7.86
C GLU A 407 16.17 20.90 7.80
N SER A 408 16.23 20.29 6.59
CA SER A 408 16.42 18.84 6.45
C SER A 408 17.80 18.34 6.89
N GLU A 409 18.85 19.15 6.80
CA GLU A 409 20.19 18.77 7.31
C GLU A 409 20.30 18.82 8.84
N LYS A 410 19.38 19.50 9.53
CA LYS A 410 19.41 19.65 11.00
C LYS A 410 18.50 18.70 11.75
N SER A 411 17.46 18.15 11.11
CA SER A 411 16.48 17.30 11.77
C SER A 411 16.69 15.79 11.53
N ILE A 412 17.62 15.42 10.64
CA ILE A 412 17.88 14.02 10.25
C ILE A 412 19.22 13.51 10.81
N LYS A 413 19.94 14.33 11.60
CA LYS A 413 21.18 13.88 12.28
C LYS A 413 20.91 13.34 13.65
#